data_1f824bd48c6736749490033e6e08bd4f
#
_entry.id   1f824bd48c6736749490033e6e08bd4f
#
_cell.length_a   1.000
_cell.length_b   1.000
_cell.length_c   1.000
_cell.angle_alpha   90.00
_cell.angle_beta   90.00
_cell.angle_gamma   90.00
#
_symmetry.space_group_name_H-M   'P 1'
#
loop_
_entity.id
_entity.type
_entity.pdbx_description
1 polymer ?
#
loop_
_entity_poly.entity_id
_entity_poly.type
_entity_poly.pdbx_seq_one_letter_code
_entity_poly.pdbx_strand_id
1 'polypeptide(L)'
;MTFNTIRLVLGDQLNMRHSWFNESDKSVLYLIAELHPEATYVRHHVQKVCAFFAAMQAFAHELQQDGHEVLHLNLDQTLEFSDVSQLVHHYVKESGATVFEYQRPDEFRLATLLDEIEIQGCRIQRTESEHFLLPFEQIEQHFPQGKHIMMEHFYRKMRRNFSILMDDGKPKGGKWNYDANNRNKLKAADIERLPTPLMLSLIHI
;
A
#
# COMPACT_ATOMS: atom_id res chain seq x y z
N MET A 1 14.01 -22.53 11.56
CA MET A 1 13.67 -22.93 10.16
C MET A 1 14.51 -22.08 9.23
N THR A 2 15.05 -22.65 8.17
CA THR A 2 15.86 -21.91 7.19
C THR A 2 14.96 -21.52 6.02
N PHE A 3 14.96 -20.23 5.67
CA PHE A 3 14.24 -19.71 4.51
C PHE A 3 15.25 -19.16 3.50
N ASN A 4 14.96 -19.26 2.23
CA ASN A 4 15.78 -18.67 1.18
C ASN A 4 15.52 -17.17 1.02
N THR A 5 14.27 -16.77 1.20
CA THR A 5 13.80 -15.40 0.97
C THR A 5 13.00 -14.90 2.16
N ILE A 6 13.25 -13.67 2.58
CA ILE A 6 12.34 -12.90 3.46
C ILE A 6 11.65 -11.82 2.63
N ARG A 7 10.33 -11.75 2.74
CA ARG A 7 9.47 -10.70 2.18
C ARG A 7 8.90 -9.83 3.29
N LEU A 8 9.29 -8.56 3.34
CA LEU A 8 8.72 -7.60 4.28
C LEU A 8 7.39 -7.07 3.73
N VAL A 9 6.35 -7.12 4.55
CA VAL A 9 5.03 -6.51 4.27
C VAL A 9 4.78 -5.45 5.33
N LEU A 10 4.64 -4.19 4.91
CA LEU A 10 4.34 -3.06 5.79
C LEU A 10 2.84 -2.99 6.12
N GLY A 11 2.50 -2.29 7.21
CA GLY A 11 1.12 -2.19 7.69
C GLY A 11 0.14 -1.47 6.75
N ASP A 12 0.63 -0.77 5.74
CA ASP A 12 -0.16 -0.13 4.68
C ASP A 12 -0.15 -0.93 3.35
N GLN A 13 0.48 -2.12 3.33
CA GLN A 13 0.62 -2.98 2.15
C GLN A 13 -0.22 -4.26 2.21
N LEU A 14 -1.32 -4.23 2.96
CA LEU A 14 -2.16 -5.40 3.24
C LEU A 14 -3.13 -5.69 2.06
N ASN A 15 -2.57 -6.07 0.91
CA ASN A 15 -3.32 -6.35 -0.31
C ASN A 15 -3.20 -7.83 -0.71
N MET A 16 -4.21 -8.64 -0.39
CA MET A 16 -4.25 -10.08 -0.75
C MET A 16 -4.17 -10.35 -2.26
N ARG A 17 -4.38 -9.33 -3.11
CA ARG A 17 -4.28 -9.46 -4.56
C ARG A 17 -2.90 -9.12 -5.12
N HIS A 18 -1.95 -8.77 -4.28
CA HIS A 18 -0.58 -8.55 -4.72
C HIS A 18 0.00 -9.84 -5.30
N SER A 19 0.77 -9.74 -6.38
CA SER A 19 1.33 -10.87 -7.12
C SER A 19 2.17 -11.83 -6.25
N TRP A 20 2.73 -11.36 -5.15
CA TRP A 20 3.47 -12.18 -4.18
C TRP A 20 2.66 -13.32 -3.59
N PHE A 21 1.33 -13.18 -3.50
CA PHE A 21 0.44 -14.13 -2.84
C PHE A 21 -0.29 -15.07 -3.81
N ASN A 22 0.03 -14.99 -5.12
CA ASN A 22 -0.61 -15.85 -6.11
C ASN A 22 -0.24 -17.33 -5.93
N GLU A 23 0.96 -17.62 -5.43
CA GLU A 23 1.46 -18.99 -5.23
C GLU A 23 2.16 -19.08 -3.87
N SER A 24 1.92 -20.20 -3.16
CA SER A 24 2.60 -20.47 -1.89
C SER A 24 3.95 -21.13 -2.15
N ASP A 25 5.01 -20.54 -1.57
CA ASP A 25 6.38 -21.07 -1.58
C ASP A 25 6.88 -21.21 -0.14
N LYS A 26 7.17 -22.45 0.28
CA LYS A 26 7.66 -22.77 1.64
C LYS A 26 9.07 -22.28 1.92
N SER A 27 9.82 -21.86 0.92
CA SER A 27 11.14 -21.27 1.07
C SER A 27 11.10 -19.75 1.33
N VAL A 28 9.91 -19.13 1.27
CA VAL A 28 9.66 -17.71 1.48
C VAL A 28 8.99 -17.48 2.83
N LEU A 29 9.57 -16.61 3.64
CA LEU A 29 8.98 -16.12 4.90
C LEU A 29 8.44 -14.71 4.69
N TYR A 30 7.17 -14.50 4.95
CA TYR A 30 6.56 -13.16 5.02
C TYR A 30 6.70 -12.61 6.44
N LEU A 31 7.41 -11.48 6.56
CA LEU A 31 7.64 -10.78 7.81
C LEU A 31 6.69 -9.59 7.92
N ILE A 32 5.83 -9.60 8.92
CA ILE A 32 4.89 -8.53 9.25
C ILE A 32 5.15 -8.14 10.70
N ALA A 33 5.48 -6.88 10.98
CA ALA A 33 5.86 -6.48 12.32
C ALA A 33 5.24 -5.15 12.75
N GLU A 34 4.66 -5.15 13.94
CA GLU A 34 4.25 -3.95 14.66
C GLU A 34 5.52 -3.36 15.29
N LEU A 35 5.89 -2.14 14.94
CA LEU A 35 7.10 -1.48 15.45
C LEU A 35 6.74 -0.24 16.27
N HIS A 36 7.27 -0.15 17.48
CA HIS A 36 7.05 1.00 18.34
C HIS A 36 7.53 2.31 17.70
N PRO A 37 8.71 2.41 17.05
CA PRO A 37 9.12 3.61 16.34
C PRO A 37 8.14 4.04 15.25
N GLU A 38 7.55 3.10 14.52
CA GLU A 38 6.56 3.40 13.47
C GLU A 38 5.21 3.86 14.06
N ALA A 39 4.87 3.42 15.25
CA ALA A 39 3.66 3.85 15.95
C ALA A 39 3.81 5.23 16.63
N THR A 40 5.03 5.71 16.84
CA THR A 40 5.32 6.88 17.70
C THR A 40 6.08 8.04 17.05
N TYR A 41 6.59 7.87 15.79
CA TYR A 41 7.33 8.95 15.09
C TYR A 41 6.50 10.24 14.93
N VAL A 42 5.16 10.12 14.92
CA VAL A 42 4.20 11.21 15.09
C VAL A 42 3.10 10.77 16.04
N ARG A 43 2.40 11.71 16.64
CA ARG A 43 1.30 11.39 17.55
C ARG A 43 0.09 10.90 16.77
N HIS A 44 -0.13 9.60 16.76
CA HIS A 44 -1.30 8.96 16.15
C HIS A 44 -2.48 8.88 17.13
N HIS A 45 -3.69 8.88 16.59
CA HIS A 45 -4.88 8.56 17.38
C HIS A 45 -4.89 7.06 17.73
N VAL A 46 -5.22 6.73 18.98
CA VAL A 46 -5.18 5.34 19.47
C VAL A 46 -6.03 4.38 18.64
N GLN A 47 -7.22 4.80 18.19
CA GLN A 47 -8.08 3.97 17.34
C GLN A 47 -7.42 3.65 15.99
N LYS A 48 -6.65 4.60 15.41
CA LYS A 48 -5.88 4.36 14.20
C LYS A 48 -4.83 3.28 14.42
N VAL A 49 -4.04 3.40 15.49
CA VAL A 49 -2.98 2.42 15.82
C VAL A 49 -3.58 1.03 16.05
N CYS A 50 -4.62 0.94 16.87
CA CYS A 50 -5.31 -0.33 17.11
C CYS A 50 -5.90 -0.95 15.85
N ALA A 51 -6.50 -0.14 14.96
CA ALA A 51 -7.06 -0.63 13.71
C ALA A 51 -5.97 -1.14 12.76
N PHE A 52 -4.82 -0.46 12.69
CA PHE A 52 -3.68 -0.92 11.89
C PHE A 52 -3.15 -2.26 12.38
N PHE A 53 -2.89 -2.40 13.67
CA PHE A 53 -2.36 -3.65 14.23
C PHE A 53 -3.35 -4.79 14.09
N ALA A 54 -4.63 -4.55 14.34
CA ALA A 54 -5.67 -5.55 14.11
C ALA A 54 -5.75 -5.99 12.63
N ALA A 55 -5.59 -5.06 11.69
CA ALA A 55 -5.55 -5.37 10.27
C ALA A 55 -4.31 -6.19 9.89
N MET A 56 -3.13 -5.84 10.42
CA MET A 56 -1.88 -6.60 10.21
C MET A 56 -1.99 -8.03 10.73
N GLN A 57 -2.56 -8.21 11.92
CA GLN A 57 -2.79 -9.53 12.50
C GLN A 57 -3.78 -10.36 11.68
N ALA A 58 -4.90 -9.75 11.25
CA ALA A 58 -5.90 -10.42 10.42
C ALA A 58 -5.30 -10.85 9.06
N PHE A 59 -4.53 -9.97 8.43
CA PHE A 59 -3.85 -10.24 7.16
C PHE A 59 -2.82 -11.37 7.29
N ALA A 60 -2.01 -11.35 8.35
CA ALA A 60 -1.06 -12.44 8.62
C ALA A 60 -1.76 -13.79 8.78
N HIS A 61 -2.90 -13.81 9.48
CA HIS A 61 -3.69 -15.02 9.65
C HIS A 61 -4.29 -15.53 8.32
N GLU A 62 -4.80 -14.63 7.48
CA GLU A 62 -5.33 -14.97 6.17
C GLU A 62 -4.24 -15.58 5.27
N LEU A 63 -3.05 -14.98 5.21
CA LEU A 63 -1.92 -15.53 4.47
C LEU A 63 -1.51 -16.92 4.98
N GLN A 64 -1.53 -17.15 6.29
CA GLN A 64 -1.25 -18.47 6.87
C GLN A 64 -2.30 -19.50 6.46
N GLN A 65 -3.59 -19.12 6.41
CA GLN A 65 -4.67 -20.01 5.93
C GLN A 65 -4.51 -20.36 4.44
N ASP A 66 -3.99 -19.43 3.64
CA ASP A 66 -3.68 -19.65 2.23
C ASP A 66 -2.37 -20.44 2.02
N GLY A 67 -1.73 -20.87 3.12
CA GLY A 67 -0.59 -21.78 3.09
C GLY A 67 0.77 -21.08 2.97
N HIS A 68 0.85 -19.78 3.17
CA HIS A 68 2.13 -19.06 3.24
C HIS A 68 2.82 -19.22 4.59
N GLU A 69 4.15 -19.14 4.61
CA GLU A 69 4.94 -19.06 5.84
C GLU A 69 4.99 -17.60 6.29
N VAL A 70 4.40 -17.29 7.46
CA VAL A 70 4.25 -15.91 7.94
C VAL A 70 4.73 -15.80 9.37
N LEU A 71 5.59 -14.84 9.63
CA LEU A 71 5.98 -14.38 10.94
C LEU A 71 5.33 -13.02 11.21
N HIS A 72 4.32 -13.00 12.08
CA HIS A 72 3.73 -11.77 12.59
C HIS A 72 4.27 -11.50 13.99
N LEU A 73 4.84 -10.32 14.18
CA LEU A 73 5.41 -9.85 15.43
C LEU A 73 4.58 -8.70 15.98
N ASN A 74 4.09 -8.83 17.19
CA ASN A 74 3.40 -7.75 17.90
C ASN A 74 4.40 -6.79 18.56
N LEU A 75 3.92 -5.67 19.11
CA LEU A 75 4.75 -4.64 19.73
C LEU A 75 5.66 -5.17 20.84
N ASP A 76 5.19 -6.11 21.67
CA ASP A 76 5.98 -6.66 22.79
C ASP A 76 7.18 -7.47 22.28
N GLN A 77 7.03 -8.12 21.12
CA GLN A 77 8.07 -8.92 20.48
C GLN A 77 9.10 -8.09 19.71
N THR A 78 8.80 -6.82 19.47
CA THR A 78 9.65 -5.91 18.67
C THR A 78 10.31 -4.81 19.50
N LEU A 79 10.19 -4.85 20.83
CA LEU A 79 10.70 -3.80 21.74
C LEU A 79 12.20 -3.52 21.62
N GLU A 80 12.97 -4.53 21.23
CA GLU A 80 14.43 -4.41 21.09
C GLU A 80 14.87 -3.71 19.79
N PHE A 81 13.99 -3.59 18.78
CA PHE A 81 14.33 -3.02 17.49
C PHE A 81 14.07 -1.52 17.45
N SER A 82 15.10 -0.74 17.14
CA SER A 82 15.00 0.72 17.01
C SER A 82 14.32 1.17 15.72
N ASP A 83 14.28 0.33 14.70
CA ASP A 83 13.73 0.59 13.39
C ASP A 83 13.51 -0.69 12.57
N VAL A 84 12.89 -0.54 11.40
CA VAL A 84 12.65 -1.66 10.49
C VAL A 84 13.94 -2.27 9.92
N SER A 85 15.00 -1.49 9.79
CA SER A 85 16.28 -1.98 9.29
C SER A 85 16.91 -2.99 10.24
N GLN A 86 16.93 -2.68 11.54
CA GLN A 86 17.42 -3.63 12.56
C GLN A 86 16.60 -4.92 12.60
N LEU A 87 15.29 -4.80 12.52
CA LEU A 87 14.38 -5.95 12.44
C LEU A 87 14.74 -6.86 11.25
N VAL A 88 14.87 -6.27 10.07
CA VAL A 88 15.18 -7.00 8.83
C VAL A 88 16.55 -7.68 8.94
N HIS A 89 17.59 -6.97 9.41
CA HIS A 89 18.93 -7.56 9.61
C HIS A 89 18.91 -8.76 10.56
N HIS A 90 18.14 -8.65 11.66
CA HIS A 90 18.01 -9.73 12.63
C HIS A 90 17.41 -10.98 11.98
N TYR A 91 16.25 -10.85 11.31
CA TYR A 91 15.56 -12.02 10.76
C TYR A 91 16.19 -12.58 9.50
N VAL A 92 16.86 -11.77 8.66
CA VAL A 92 17.66 -12.27 7.55
C VAL A 92 18.83 -13.13 8.08
N LYS A 93 19.51 -12.65 9.12
CA LYS A 93 20.62 -13.39 9.72
C LYS A 93 20.16 -14.68 10.43
N GLU A 94 19.06 -14.61 11.19
CA GLU A 94 18.51 -15.74 11.94
C GLU A 94 18.01 -16.86 11.01
N SER A 95 17.31 -16.50 9.92
CA SER A 95 16.79 -17.45 8.94
C SER A 95 17.84 -18.00 7.99
N GLY A 96 18.97 -17.30 7.85
CA GLY A 96 19.98 -17.58 6.82
C GLY A 96 19.53 -17.25 5.40
N ALA A 97 18.55 -16.37 5.25
CA ALA A 97 18.02 -15.96 3.95
C ALA A 97 19.10 -15.27 3.10
N THR A 98 19.13 -15.60 1.82
CA THR A 98 20.05 -15.01 0.84
C THR A 98 19.39 -13.94 -0.03
N VAL A 99 18.07 -13.81 0.10
CA VAL A 99 17.28 -12.78 -0.59
C VAL A 99 16.37 -12.06 0.41
N PHE A 100 16.40 -10.74 0.37
CA PHE A 100 15.46 -9.88 1.05
C PHE A 100 14.65 -9.11 0.01
N GLU A 101 13.33 -9.22 0.08
CA GLU A 101 12.40 -8.54 -0.81
C GLU A 101 11.46 -7.63 -0.02
N TYR A 102 11.20 -6.45 -0.56
CA TYR A 102 10.19 -5.55 -0.02
C TYR A 102 9.40 -4.88 -1.15
N GLN A 103 8.14 -4.59 -0.87
CA GLN A 103 7.33 -3.78 -1.75
C GLN A 103 7.72 -2.31 -1.54
N ARG A 104 7.80 -1.54 -2.63
CA ARG A 104 8.10 -0.13 -2.54
C ARG A 104 7.15 0.57 -1.57
N PRO A 105 7.67 1.21 -0.49
CA PRO A 105 6.83 2.02 0.39
C PRO A 105 6.27 3.25 -0.32
N ASP A 106 5.03 3.62 -0.01
CA ASP A 106 4.43 4.86 -0.49
C ASP A 106 4.88 6.08 0.35
N GLU A 107 5.40 5.83 1.55
CA GLU A 107 5.94 6.84 2.46
C GLU A 107 7.43 7.06 2.19
N PHE A 108 7.81 8.34 1.97
CA PHE A 108 9.16 8.71 1.53
C PHE A 108 10.26 8.31 2.53
N ARG A 109 10.04 8.49 3.84
CA ARG A 109 11.01 8.15 4.89
C ARG A 109 11.35 6.66 4.89
N LEU A 110 10.33 5.81 4.84
CA LEU A 110 10.51 4.35 4.77
C LEU A 110 11.11 3.91 3.43
N ALA A 111 10.72 4.55 2.32
CA ALA A 111 11.30 4.26 1.01
C ALA A 111 12.82 4.53 1.02
N THR A 112 13.25 5.69 1.54
CA THR A 112 14.67 6.04 1.67
C THR A 112 15.40 5.04 2.58
N LEU A 113 14.83 4.72 3.73
CA LEU A 113 15.46 3.81 4.69
C LEU A 113 15.64 2.40 4.10
N LEU A 114 14.63 1.87 3.40
CA LEU A 114 14.70 0.54 2.80
C LEU A 114 15.60 0.50 1.55
N ASP A 115 15.66 1.59 0.78
CA ASP A 115 16.55 1.71 -0.38
C ASP A 115 18.04 1.77 0.05
N GLU A 116 18.33 2.19 1.29
CA GLU A 116 19.69 2.29 1.85
C GLU A 116 20.10 1.03 2.64
N ILE A 117 19.22 0.04 2.80
CA ILE A 117 19.57 -1.21 3.51
C ILE A 117 20.64 -1.97 2.73
N GLU A 118 21.71 -2.34 3.45
CA GLU A 118 22.77 -3.24 2.95
C GLU A 118 22.91 -4.42 3.90
N ILE A 119 22.77 -5.64 3.41
CA ILE A 119 22.92 -6.86 4.22
C ILE A 119 23.98 -7.75 3.56
N GLN A 120 25.06 -8.01 4.30
CA GLN A 120 26.18 -8.79 3.78
C GLN A 120 25.72 -10.22 3.40
N GLY A 121 25.99 -10.61 2.16
CA GLY A 121 25.61 -11.94 1.64
C GLY A 121 24.15 -12.10 1.29
N CYS A 122 23.36 -11.03 1.33
CA CYS A 122 21.94 -11.03 0.98
C CYS A 122 21.68 -10.12 -0.22
N ARG A 123 20.97 -10.62 -1.22
CA ARG A 123 20.50 -9.83 -2.35
C ARG A 123 19.21 -9.10 -1.96
N ILE A 124 19.18 -7.79 -2.16
CA ILE A 124 18.02 -6.96 -1.86
C ILE A 124 17.25 -6.68 -3.13
N GLN A 125 15.93 -6.86 -3.11
CA GLN A 125 15.05 -6.60 -4.24
C GLN A 125 13.86 -5.76 -3.80
N ARG A 126 13.61 -4.67 -4.53
CA ARG A 126 12.40 -3.87 -4.43
C ARG A 126 11.43 -4.25 -5.53
N THR A 127 10.16 -4.46 -5.19
CA THR A 127 9.05 -4.67 -6.12
C THR A 127 8.05 -3.52 -6.03
N GLU A 128 7.17 -3.38 -7.03
CA GLU A 128 6.06 -2.43 -6.95
C GLU A 128 5.05 -2.86 -5.88
N SER A 129 4.38 -1.88 -5.26
CA SER A 129 3.33 -2.14 -4.26
C SER A 129 2.02 -2.64 -4.88
N GLU A 130 1.85 -2.46 -6.19
CA GLU A 130 0.60 -2.74 -6.93
C GLU A 130 -0.64 -2.00 -6.39
N HIS A 131 -0.43 -0.95 -5.58
CA HIS A 131 -1.51 -0.09 -5.07
C HIS A 131 -2.06 0.83 -6.16
N PHE A 132 -1.27 1.13 -7.18
CA PHE A 132 -1.61 2.06 -8.24
C PHE A 132 -1.61 1.36 -9.60
N LEU A 133 -2.56 1.75 -10.48
CA LEU A 133 -2.61 1.25 -11.85
C LEU A 133 -1.38 1.63 -12.69
N LEU A 134 -0.75 2.76 -12.37
CA LEU A 134 0.48 3.19 -13.00
C LEU A 134 1.66 2.83 -12.09
N PRO A 135 2.58 1.96 -12.54
CA PRO A 135 3.82 1.71 -11.83
C PRO A 135 4.63 2.99 -11.65
N PHE A 136 5.31 3.11 -10.52
CA PHE A 136 6.04 4.32 -10.17
C PHE A 136 7.10 4.69 -11.23
N GLU A 137 7.80 3.71 -11.78
CA GLU A 137 8.82 3.90 -12.81
C GLU A 137 8.28 4.48 -14.12
N GLN A 138 6.98 4.40 -14.35
CA GLN A 138 6.32 4.95 -15.53
C GLN A 138 5.83 6.39 -15.33
N ILE A 139 5.90 6.95 -14.11
CA ILE A 139 5.39 8.29 -13.82
C ILE A 139 6.07 9.33 -14.72
N GLU A 140 7.39 9.29 -14.83
CA GLU A 140 8.15 10.28 -15.62
C GLU A 140 7.80 10.24 -17.12
N GLN A 141 7.46 9.07 -17.66
CA GLN A 141 7.00 8.92 -19.06
C GLN A 141 5.66 9.62 -19.30
N HIS A 142 4.80 9.66 -18.29
CA HIS A 142 3.49 10.29 -18.37
C HIS A 142 3.53 11.76 -17.94
N PHE A 143 4.40 12.11 -17.01
CA PHE A 143 4.54 13.43 -16.41
C PHE A 143 6.01 13.88 -16.46
N PRO A 144 6.55 14.17 -17.67
CA PRO A 144 7.92 14.60 -17.81
C PRO A 144 8.16 15.91 -17.05
N GLN A 145 9.32 16.01 -16.41
CA GLN A 145 9.70 17.15 -15.61
C GLN A 145 9.62 18.46 -16.40
N GLY A 146 9.10 19.50 -15.78
CA GLY A 146 8.97 20.84 -16.40
C GLY A 146 7.84 20.99 -17.41
N LYS A 147 7.03 19.94 -17.65
CA LYS A 147 5.87 20.02 -18.54
C LYS A 147 4.55 19.94 -17.78
N HIS A 148 3.65 20.86 -18.10
CA HIS A 148 2.27 20.78 -17.60
C HIS A 148 1.48 19.76 -18.41
N ILE A 149 0.95 18.73 -17.75
CA ILE A 149 0.10 17.71 -18.35
C ILE A 149 -1.31 17.84 -17.77
N MET A 150 -2.31 17.94 -18.65
CA MET A 150 -3.70 17.93 -18.23
C MET A 150 -4.10 16.53 -17.75
N MET A 151 -4.60 16.43 -16.53
CA MET A 151 -5.06 15.16 -15.94
C MET A 151 -6.13 14.45 -16.78
N GLU A 152 -6.94 15.20 -17.53
CA GLU A 152 -7.92 14.63 -18.46
C GLU A 152 -7.26 13.75 -19.53
N HIS A 153 -6.11 14.16 -20.08
CA HIS A 153 -5.39 13.36 -21.06
C HIS A 153 -4.82 12.08 -20.45
N PHE A 154 -4.24 12.19 -19.24
CA PHE A 154 -3.75 11.06 -18.49
C PHE A 154 -4.91 10.09 -18.16
N TYR A 155 -6.02 10.58 -17.62
CA TYR A 155 -7.21 9.80 -17.33
C TYR A 155 -7.72 9.01 -18.55
N ARG A 156 -7.85 9.65 -19.72
CA ARG A 156 -8.26 8.98 -20.95
C ARG A 156 -7.27 7.90 -21.39
N LYS A 157 -5.95 8.14 -21.22
CA LYS A 157 -4.91 7.18 -21.55
C LYS A 157 -4.99 5.95 -20.64
N MET A 158 -5.13 6.16 -19.33
CA MET A 158 -5.28 5.06 -18.36
C MET A 158 -6.53 4.23 -18.64
N ARG A 159 -7.66 4.86 -18.92
CA ARG A 159 -8.90 4.15 -19.30
C ARG A 159 -8.73 3.27 -20.53
N ARG A 160 -8.03 3.75 -21.54
CA ARG A 160 -7.73 2.93 -22.73
C ARG A 160 -6.79 1.78 -22.42
N ASN A 161 -5.71 2.04 -21.68
CA ASN A 161 -4.70 1.04 -21.34
C ASN A 161 -5.28 -0.13 -20.55
N PHE A 162 -6.20 0.16 -19.62
CA PHE A 162 -6.80 -0.83 -18.74
C PHE A 162 -8.22 -1.24 -19.15
N SER A 163 -8.70 -0.76 -20.31
CA SER A 163 -10.07 -1.00 -20.80
C SER A 163 -11.18 -0.67 -19.78
N ILE A 164 -10.94 0.31 -18.90
CA ILE A 164 -11.88 0.70 -17.84
C ILE A 164 -12.95 1.63 -18.42
N LEU A 165 -14.23 1.26 -18.28
CA LEU A 165 -15.37 1.98 -18.84
C LEU A 165 -15.23 2.25 -20.35
N MET A 166 -14.74 1.26 -21.08
CA MET A 166 -14.57 1.30 -22.53
C MET A 166 -15.45 0.22 -23.18
N ASP A 167 -16.06 0.58 -24.32
CA ASP A 167 -16.80 -0.33 -25.19
C ASP A 167 -16.21 -0.16 -26.62
N ASP A 168 -15.65 -1.22 -27.19
CA ASP A 168 -15.05 -1.23 -28.55
C ASP A 168 -14.10 -0.03 -28.82
N GLY A 169 -13.21 0.26 -27.86
CA GLY A 169 -12.24 1.36 -27.95
C GLY A 169 -12.81 2.76 -27.76
N LYS A 170 -14.12 2.89 -27.51
CA LYS A 170 -14.81 4.14 -27.22
C LYS A 170 -15.20 4.24 -25.73
N PRO A 171 -15.30 5.44 -25.18
CA PRO A 171 -15.77 5.59 -23.82
C PRO A 171 -17.22 5.13 -23.70
N LYS A 172 -17.51 4.34 -22.67
CA LYS A 172 -18.86 3.87 -22.38
C LYS A 172 -19.83 5.05 -22.27
N GLY A 173 -20.97 4.94 -22.94
CA GLY A 173 -21.96 6.05 -23.04
C GLY A 173 -21.55 7.19 -23.98
N GLY A 174 -20.49 7.02 -24.81
CA GLY A 174 -20.10 7.95 -25.86
C GLY A 174 -19.37 9.22 -25.38
N LYS A 175 -19.15 9.40 -24.07
CA LYS A 175 -18.49 10.59 -23.50
C LYS A 175 -17.40 10.20 -22.52
N TRP A 176 -16.31 11.00 -22.49
CA TRP A 176 -15.20 10.77 -21.57
C TRP A 176 -15.49 11.16 -20.13
N ASN A 177 -16.31 12.19 -19.92
CA ASN A 177 -16.77 12.60 -18.60
C ASN A 177 -18.21 13.13 -18.67
N TYR A 178 -18.86 13.18 -17.53
CA TYR A 178 -20.23 13.65 -17.36
C TYR A 178 -20.32 14.86 -16.43
N ASP A 179 -19.18 15.53 -16.18
CA ASP A 179 -19.05 16.61 -15.19
C ASP A 179 -19.51 17.98 -15.68
N ALA A 180 -19.97 18.08 -16.92
CA ALA A 180 -20.34 19.37 -17.52
C ALA A 180 -21.34 20.18 -16.65
N ASN A 181 -22.19 19.50 -15.90
CA ASN A 181 -23.19 20.12 -15.05
C ASN A 181 -22.80 20.24 -13.57
N ASN A 182 -21.68 19.66 -13.14
CA ASN A 182 -21.28 19.61 -11.72
C ASN A 182 -20.91 20.99 -11.14
N ARG A 183 -20.63 21.97 -12.01
CA ARG A 183 -20.30 23.34 -11.62
C ARG A 183 -21.48 24.31 -11.76
N ASN A 184 -22.67 23.83 -12.11
CA ASN A 184 -23.86 24.66 -12.17
C ASN A 184 -24.24 25.08 -10.76
N LYS A 185 -24.66 26.34 -10.62
CA LYS A 185 -25.18 26.85 -9.35
C LYS A 185 -26.51 26.16 -9.02
N LEU A 186 -26.69 25.78 -7.78
CA LEU A 186 -27.99 25.33 -7.28
C LEU A 186 -28.99 26.46 -7.36
N LYS A 187 -30.19 26.15 -7.80
CA LYS A 187 -31.36 27.09 -7.77
C LYS A 187 -32.03 27.01 -6.40
N ALA A 188 -32.76 28.02 -6.02
CA ALA A 188 -33.51 28.05 -4.75
C ALA A 188 -34.38 26.80 -4.56
N ALA A 189 -35.07 26.36 -5.60
CA ALA A 189 -35.89 25.14 -5.56
C ALA A 189 -35.07 23.85 -5.36
N ASP A 190 -33.81 23.83 -5.77
CA ASP A 190 -32.92 22.68 -5.52
C ASP A 190 -32.48 22.66 -4.06
N ILE A 191 -32.20 23.83 -3.48
CA ILE A 191 -31.83 24.00 -2.07
C ILE A 191 -32.96 23.58 -1.14
N GLU A 192 -34.22 23.96 -1.46
CA GLU A 192 -35.41 23.56 -0.70
C GLU A 192 -35.67 22.05 -0.69
N ARG A 193 -35.17 21.33 -1.69
CA ARG A 193 -35.28 19.87 -1.80
C ARG A 193 -34.13 19.10 -1.18
N LEU A 194 -33.10 19.79 -0.70
CA LEU A 194 -31.99 19.11 -0.05
C LEU A 194 -32.48 18.40 1.21
N PRO A 195 -32.11 17.11 1.40
CA PRO A 195 -32.41 16.42 2.65
C PRO A 195 -31.69 17.10 3.81
N THR A 196 -32.27 17.05 4.97
CA THR A 196 -31.56 17.48 6.21
C THR A 196 -30.26 16.75 6.33
N PRO A 197 -29.12 17.44 6.54
CA PRO A 197 -27.83 16.79 6.71
C PRO A 197 -27.87 15.76 7.83
N LEU A 198 -27.34 14.59 7.59
CA LEU A 198 -27.14 13.60 8.64
C LEU A 198 -26.07 14.12 9.60
N MET A 199 -26.50 14.54 10.78
CA MET A 199 -25.59 14.99 11.84
C MET A 199 -24.95 13.78 12.50
N LEU A 200 -23.74 13.48 12.13
CA LEU A 200 -22.94 12.46 12.79
C LEU A 200 -22.32 13.04 14.06
N SER A 201 -22.60 12.39 15.18
CA SER A 201 -21.96 12.76 16.46
C SER A 201 -20.53 12.24 16.49
N LEU A 202 -19.56 13.13 16.70
CA LEU A 202 -18.16 12.80 16.97
C LEU A 202 -17.87 12.72 18.47
N ILE A 203 -18.90 12.54 19.28
CA ILE A 203 -18.81 12.54 20.75
C ILE A 203 -17.82 11.50 21.31
N HIS A 204 -17.57 10.45 20.56
CA HIS A 204 -16.71 9.35 21.04
C HIS A 204 -15.23 9.54 20.72
N ILE A 205 -14.88 10.74 20.25
CA ILE A 205 -13.48 11.09 19.98
C ILE A 205 -12.87 11.80 21.22
#